data_6692e6a9324fcb9bc1b40502d7facdfe
#
_entry.id   6692e6a9324fcb9bc1b40502d7facdfe
#
_cell.length_a   1.000
_cell.length_b   1.000
_cell.length_c   1.000
_cell.angle_alpha   90.00
_cell.angle_beta   90.00
_cell.angle_gamma   90.00
#
_symmetry.space_group_name_H-M   'P 1'
#
loop_
_entity.id
_entity.type
_entity.pdbx_description
1 polymer ?
#
loop_
_entity_poly.entity_id
_entity_poly.type
_entity_poly.pdbx_seq_one_letter_code
_entity_poly.pdbx_strand_id
1 'polypeptide(L)'
;MKQLLALLAVMSILVLTGCSNVYSQEDGYRMAIINQGFPVPKEAYEVKAEDCVGEISKSAKYKLKGIGDSEGNPPDHYLRTIEEWGWTEMMEDRRGSIHFYEKQGKIISLNIKENVFDVFEMTSATES
;
A
#
# COMPACT_ATOMS: atom_id res chain seq x y z
N MET A 1 -48.35 -1.70 -7.54
CA MET A 1 -47.63 -0.59 -8.20
C MET A 1 -46.73 0.21 -7.27
N LYS A 2 -47.23 0.62 -6.10
CA LYS A 2 -46.40 1.39 -5.17
C LYS A 2 -45.23 0.58 -4.59
N GLN A 3 -45.39 -0.73 -4.43
CA GLN A 3 -44.32 -1.61 -3.91
C GLN A 3 -43.19 -1.85 -4.91
N LEU A 4 -43.49 -1.84 -6.19
CA LEU A 4 -42.52 -2.00 -7.26
C LEU A 4 -41.59 -0.77 -7.39
N LEU A 5 -42.16 0.42 -7.20
CA LEU A 5 -41.41 1.67 -7.20
C LEU A 5 -40.43 1.77 -6.01
N ALA A 6 -40.86 1.29 -4.84
CA ALA A 6 -40.02 1.26 -3.65
C ALA A 6 -38.87 0.28 -3.80
N LEU A 7 -39.08 -0.86 -4.43
CA LEU A 7 -38.02 -1.84 -4.72
C LEU A 7 -36.98 -1.32 -5.70
N LEU A 8 -37.43 -0.60 -6.72
CA LEU A 8 -36.52 0.01 -7.69
C LEU A 8 -35.64 1.10 -7.07
N ALA A 9 -36.20 1.88 -6.14
CA ALA A 9 -35.44 2.91 -5.42
C ALA A 9 -34.37 2.30 -4.52
N VAL A 10 -34.65 1.18 -3.85
CA VAL A 10 -33.71 0.48 -2.99
C VAL A 10 -32.56 -0.12 -3.81
N MET A 11 -32.85 -0.66 -4.98
CA MET A 11 -31.80 -1.20 -5.86
C MET A 11 -30.89 -0.12 -6.42
N SER A 12 -31.42 1.07 -6.69
CA SER A 12 -30.60 2.20 -7.15
C SER A 12 -29.61 2.67 -6.10
N ILE A 13 -29.97 2.63 -4.85
CA ILE A 13 -29.08 3.03 -3.74
C ILE A 13 -27.91 2.04 -3.59
N LEU A 14 -28.16 0.75 -3.80
CA LEU A 14 -27.12 -0.28 -3.70
C LEU A 14 -26.06 -0.18 -4.80
N VAL A 15 -26.42 0.33 -5.97
CA VAL A 15 -25.49 0.50 -7.09
C VAL A 15 -24.54 1.67 -6.85
N LEU A 16 -24.92 2.66 -6.04
CA LEU A 16 -24.11 3.85 -5.79
C LEU A 16 -23.03 3.65 -4.72
N THR A 17 -23.03 2.55 -3.98
CA THR A 17 -22.12 2.31 -2.87
C THR A 17 -20.87 1.52 -3.25
N GLY A 18 -20.61 1.23 -4.52
CA GLY A 18 -19.67 0.18 -4.89
C GLY A 18 -18.30 0.55 -5.44
N CYS A 19 -17.88 1.82 -5.49
CA CYS A 19 -16.79 2.10 -6.43
C CYS A 19 -15.63 2.98 -5.99
N SER A 20 -15.38 3.23 -4.71
CA SER A 20 -14.20 4.00 -4.35
C SER A 20 -13.33 3.27 -3.34
N ASN A 21 -12.17 2.80 -3.80
CA ASN A 21 -11.16 2.24 -2.91
C ASN A 21 -10.40 3.39 -2.27
N VAL A 22 -10.75 3.70 -1.04
CA VAL A 22 -10.10 4.72 -0.22
C VAL A 22 -9.44 4.04 0.96
N TYR A 23 -8.26 4.52 1.35
CA TYR A 23 -7.58 3.97 2.49
C TYR A 23 -8.46 4.06 3.74
N SER A 24 -8.55 2.96 4.46
CA SER A 24 -9.16 2.89 5.79
C SER A 24 -8.42 1.84 6.61
N GLN A 25 -8.00 2.22 7.81
CA GLN A 25 -7.33 1.28 8.69
C GLN A 25 -8.21 0.09 9.07
N GLU A 26 -9.53 0.28 9.02
CA GLU A 26 -10.51 -0.77 9.34
C GLU A 26 -10.53 -1.90 8.32
N ASP A 27 -10.14 -1.62 7.08
CA ASP A 27 -10.09 -2.63 6.03
C ASP A 27 -8.93 -3.61 6.19
N GLY A 28 -7.94 -3.26 7.01
CA GLY A 28 -6.81 -4.13 7.29
C GLY A 28 -5.76 -4.15 6.19
N TYR A 29 -4.92 -5.18 6.26
CA TYR A 29 -3.74 -5.31 5.40
C TYR A 29 -3.61 -6.72 4.87
N ARG A 30 -2.85 -6.88 3.78
CA ARG A 30 -2.57 -8.16 3.16
C ARG A 30 -1.10 -8.23 2.76
N MET A 31 -0.65 -9.41 2.40
CA MET A 31 0.72 -9.62 1.95
C MET A 31 0.97 -8.93 0.62
N ALA A 32 2.13 -8.26 0.51
CA ALA A 32 2.56 -7.69 -0.76
C ALA A 32 2.92 -8.81 -1.75
N ILE A 33 2.75 -8.53 -3.03
CA ILE A 33 3.05 -9.52 -4.06
C ILE A 33 4.55 -9.81 -4.15
N ILE A 34 5.37 -8.77 -3.99
CA ILE A 34 6.82 -8.91 -4.10
C ILE A 34 7.45 -9.56 -2.87
N ASN A 35 6.80 -9.48 -1.71
CA ASN A 35 7.30 -10.07 -0.47
C ASN A 35 6.14 -10.37 0.45
N GLN A 36 5.90 -11.63 0.74
CA GLN A 36 4.78 -12.07 1.56
C GLN A 36 4.88 -11.62 3.02
N GLY A 37 6.06 -11.27 3.47
CA GLY A 37 6.24 -10.77 4.83
C GLY A 37 5.99 -9.28 4.99
N PHE A 38 5.74 -8.53 3.92
CA PHE A 38 5.52 -7.09 3.97
C PHE A 38 4.04 -6.77 3.77
N PRO A 39 3.42 -5.96 4.66
CA PRO A 39 1.99 -5.65 4.53
C PRO A 39 1.73 -4.52 3.55
N VAL A 40 0.63 -4.63 2.81
CA VAL A 40 0.05 -3.52 2.05
C VAL A 40 -1.41 -3.40 2.43
N PRO A 41 -2.00 -2.20 2.36
CA PRO A 41 -3.43 -2.06 2.66
C PRO A 41 -4.25 -2.99 1.78
N LYS A 42 -5.26 -3.61 2.39
CA LYS A 42 -6.07 -4.64 1.71
C LYS A 42 -6.75 -4.12 0.46
N GLU A 43 -7.19 -2.87 0.48
CA GLU A 43 -7.91 -2.26 -0.64
C GLU A 43 -7.00 -1.70 -1.74
N ALA A 44 -5.67 -1.69 -1.52
CA ALA A 44 -4.74 -1.26 -2.54
C ALA A 44 -4.74 -2.24 -3.71
N TYR A 45 -4.75 -1.71 -4.92
CA TYR A 45 -4.68 -2.56 -6.10
C TYR A 45 -3.41 -2.29 -6.89
N GLU A 46 -2.82 -3.37 -7.39
CA GLU A 46 -1.59 -3.29 -8.13
C GLU A 46 -1.81 -2.73 -9.53
N VAL A 47 -0.91 -1.84 -9.94
CA VAL A 47 -0.86 -1.37 -11.32
C VAL A 47 0.47 -1.81 -11.91
N LYS A 48 0.61 -1.72 -13.24
CA LYS A 48 1.83 -2.14 -13.92
C LYS A 48 3.03 -1.37 -13.37
N ALA A 49 3.99 -2.11 -12.83
CA ALA A 49 5.24 -1.54 -12.33
C ALA A 49 6.22 -1.34 -13.48
N GLU A 50 7.14 -0.38 -13.29
CA GLU A 50 8.23 -0.17 -14.21
C GLU A 50 9.28 -1.27 -14.05
N ASP A 51 10.14 -1.45 -15.06
CA ASP A 51 11.18 -2.46 -14.99
C ASP A 51 12.16 -2.16 -13.85
N CYS A 52 12.59 -3.21 -13.19
CA CYS A 52 13.57 -3.10 -12.11
C CYS A 52 14.95 -2.77 -12.69
N VAL A 53 15.62 -1.78 -12.09
CA VAL A 53 16.92 -1.33 -12.51
C VAL A 53 17.86 -1.22 -11.32
N GLY A 54 19.11 -1.64 -11.49
CA GLY A 54 20.14 -1.51 -10.47
C GLY A 54 19.93 -2.44 -9.28
N GLU A 55 19.90 -1.86 -8.08
CA GLU A 55 19.80 -2.61 -6.83
C GLU A 55 18.39 -3.10 -6.51
N ILE A 56 17.42 -2.72 -7.31
CA ILE A 56 16.04 -3.13 -7.10
C ILE A 56 15.82 -4.48 -7.75
N SER A 57 15.54 -5.49 -6.94
CA SER A 57 15.30 -6.84 -7.44
C SER A 57 13.85 -7.10 -7.80
N LYS A 58 12.91 -6.45 -7.10
CA LYS A 58 11.48 -6.58 -7.33
C LYS A 58 10.80 -5.26 -7.05
N SER A 59 9.75 -4.96 -7.80
CA SER A 59 8.97 -3.75 -7.56
C SER A 59 7.50 -3.99 -7.82
N ALA A 60 6.65 -3.24 -7.11
CA ALA A 60 5.22 -3.22 -7.34
C ALA A 60 4.71 -1.82 -7.05
N LYS A 61 3.81 -1.35 -7.90
CA LYS A 61 3.14 -0.08 -7.73
C LYS A 61 1.68 -0.34 -7.39
N TYR A 62 1.17 0.39 -6.42
CA TYR A 62 -0.21 0.25 -5.96
C TYR A 62 -0.92 1.59 -6.02
N LYS A 63 -2.21 1.54 -6.28
CA LYS A 63 -3.09 2.70 -6.16
C LYS A 63 -4.04 2.51 -4.99
N LEU A 64 -4.16 3.54 -4.19
CA LEU A 64 -5.14 3.58 -3.10
C LEU A 64 -5.35 5.04 -2.70
N LYS A 65 -6.53 5.55 -2.95
CA LYS A 65 -6.85 6.94 -2.65
C LYS A 65 -6.69 7.23 -1.16
N GLY A 66 -5.98 8.31 -0.85
CA GLY A 66 -5.80 8.74 0.53
C GLY A 66 -4.76 7.96 1.32
N ILE A 67 -3.93 7.13 0.66
CA ILE A 67 -2.87 6.39 1.37
C ILE A 67 -1.79 7.33 1.93
N GLY A 68 -1.59 8.47 1.31
CA GLY A 68 -0.68 9.50 1.82
C GLY A 68 -1.39 10.83 1.93
N ASP A 69 -0.82 11.73 2.72
CA ASP A 69 -1.30 13.11 2.74
C ASP A 69 -0.72 13.88 1.55
N SER A 70 -1.00 15.19 1.46
CA SER A 70 -0.51 16.02 0.35
C SER A 70 1.02 16.11 0.27
N GLU A 71 1.71 15.78 1.35
CA GLU A 71 3.17 15.79 1.41
C GLU A 71 3.77 14.39 1.25
N GLY A 72 2.93 13.35 1.06
CA GLY A 72 3.37 11.99 0.91
C GLY A 72 3.64 11.27 2.22
N ASN A 73 3.10 11.76 3.33
CA ASN A 73 3.25 11.09 4.61
C ASN A 73 2.24 9.95 4.73
N PRO A 74 2.70 8.73 5.07
CA PRO A 74 1.80 7.60 5.24
C PRO A 74 1.03 7.67 6.56
N PRO A 75 -0.10 6.96 6.67
CA PRO A 75 -0.82 6.90 7.94
C PRO A 75 0.00 6.20 9.02
N ASP A 76 -0.06 6.71 10.25
CA ASP A 76 0.65 6.10 11.37
C ASP A 76 0.24 4.64 11.58
N HIS A 77 -1.01 4.32 11.37
CA HIS A 77 -1.50 2.97 11.51
C HIS A 77 -0.80 1.99 10.56
N TYR A 78 -0.56 2.41 9.31
CA TYR A 78 0.16 1.60 8.35
C TYR A 78 1.61 1.38 8.79
N LEU A 79 2.30 2.44 9.21
CA LEU A 79 3.68 2.33 9.68
C LEU A 79 3.81 1.40 10.88
N ARG A 80 2.87 1.47 11.82
CA ARG A 80 2.86 0.57 12.97
C ARG A 80 2.60 -0.87 12.56
N THR A 81 1.72 -1.09 11.58
CA THR A 81 1.45 -2.42 11.06
C THR A 81 2.70 -3.04 10.44
N ILE A 82 3.47 -2.25 9.70
CA ILE A 82 4.74 -2.72 9.13
C ILE A 82 5.67 -3.19 10.24
N GLU A 83 5.77 -2.43 11.32
CA GLU A 83 6.60 -2.81 12.47
C GLU A 83 6.06 -4.07 13.17
N GLU A 84 4.74 -4.20 13.31
CA GLU A 84 4.11 -5.38 13.89
C GLU A 84 4.38 -6.65 13.09
N TRP A 85 4.58 -6.51 11.77
CA TRP A 85 4.91 -7.62 10.90
C TRP A 85 6.41 -7.97 10.95
N GLY A 86 7.16 -7.28 11.81
CA GLY A 86 8.56 -7.62 12.08
C GLY A 86 9.59 -6.77 11.34
N TRP A 87 9.17 -5.72 10.66
CA TRP A 87 10.10 -4.85 9.94
C TRP A 87 10.59 -3.71 10.83
N THR A 88 11.83 -3.34 10.67
CA THR A 88 12.45 -2.24 11.41
C THR A 88 12.76 -1.10 10.44
N GLU A 89 12.27 0.09 10.74
CA GLU A 89 12.55 1.26 9.90
C GLU A 89 14.00 1.69 10.02
N MET A 90 14.63 1.93 8.88
CA MET A 90 16.01 2.41 8.80
C MET A 90 15.97 3.94 8.73
N MET A 91 15.83 4.58 9.88
CA MET A 91 15.61 6.02 9.98
C MET A 91 16.73 6.85 9.33
N GLU A 92 17.95 6.37 9.42
CA GLU A 92 19.13 7.08 8.86
C GLU A 92 19.10 7.12 7.33
N ASP A 93 18.42 6.17 6.71
CA ASP A 93 18.37 6.07 5.26
C ASP A 93 17.13 6.73 4.67
N ARG A 94 16.26 7.24 5.52
CA ARG A 94 15.02 7.89 5.08
C ARG A 94 15.31 9.10 4.20
N ARG A 95 14.60 9.19 3.07
CA ARG A 95 14.78 10.28 2.11
C ARG A 95 13.42 10.83 1.70
N GLY A 96 13.04 11.97 2.27
CA GLY A 96 11.75 12.60 1.98
C GLY A 96 10.58 11.66 2.26
N SER A 97 9.82 11.33 1.24
CA SER A 97 8.68 10.41 1.34
C SER A 97 9.06 8.94 1.23
N ILE A 98 10.34 8.63 1.10
CA ILE A 98 10.80 7.24 0.96
C ILE A 98 11.24 6.72 2.32
N HIS A 99 10.61 5.62 2.74
CA HIS A 99 10.95 4.91 3.97
C HIS A 99 11.63 3.60 3.62
N PHE A 100 12.63 3.23 4.38
CA PHE A 100 13.36 1.98 4.22
C PHE A 100 13.14 1.09 5.44
N TYR A 101 12.84 -0.16 5.19
CA TYR A 101 12.60 -1.16 6.25
C TYR A 101 13.47 -2.37 6.02
N GLU A 102 13.94 -2.97 7.10
CA GLU A 102 14.77 -4.17 7.07
C GLU A 102 14.13 -5.29 7.87
N LYS A 103 14.22 -6.50 7.36
CA LYS A 103 13.85 -7.73 8.07
C LYS A 103 14.65 -8.89 7.51
N GLN A 104 15.40 -9.57 8.39
CA GLN A 104 16.16 -10.78 8.03
C GLN A 104 17.06 -10.58 6.80
N GLY A 105 17.75 -9.45 6.74
CA GLY A 105 18.66 -9.13 5.64
C GLY A 105 18.01 -8.61 4.37
N LYS A 106 16.69 -8.54 4.32
CA LYS A 106 15.97 -7.96 3.19
C LYS A 106 15.61 -6.53 3.47
N ILE A 107 15.69 -5.68 2.46
CA ILE A 107 15.38 -4.26 2.56
C ILE A 107 14.23 -3.95 1.63
N ILE A 108 13.19 -3.33 2.19
CA ILE A 108 12.04 -2.83 1.42
C ILE A 108 12.06 -1.31 1.45
N SER A 109 11.93 -0.71 0.28
CA SER A 109 11.76 0.73 0.13
C SER A 109 10.27 1.00 -0.13
N LEU A 110 9.69 1.89 0.66
CA LEU A 110 8.30 2.28 0.55
C LEU A 110 8.23 3.75 0.20
N ASN A 111 7.75 4.08 -1.00
CA ASN A 111 7.61 5.45 -1.46
C ASN A 111 6.12 5.78 -1.59
N ILE A 112 5.63 6.63 -0.71
CA ILE A 112 4.20 6.97 -0.64
C ILE A 112 3.97 8.36 -1.20
N LYS A 113 2.96 8.46 -2.06
CA LYS A 113 2.40 9.71 -2.55
C LYS A 113 0.94 9.77 -2.09
N GLU A 114 0.22 10.78 -2.51
CA GLU A 114 -1.15 10.98 -2.03
C GLU A 114 -2.09 9.81 -2.35
N ASN A 115 -2.02 9.27 -3.57
CA ASN A 115 -2.94 8.24 -4.03
C ASN A 115 -2.26 7.00 -4.62
N VAL A 116 -0.93 6.96 -4.58
CA VAL A 116 -0.16 5.82 -5.10
C VAL A 116 1.03 5.56 -4.18
N PHE A 117 1.50 4.34 -4.17
CA PHE A 117 2.75 4.02 -3.48
C PHE A 117 3.49 2.91 -4.20
N ASP A 118 4.80 2.94 -4.08
CA ASP A 118 5.68 1.95 -4.67
C ASP A 118 6.36 1.16 -3.56
N VAL A 119 6.45 -0.14 -3.75
CA VAL A 119 7.16 -1.04 -2.84
C VAL A 119 8.27 -1.71 -3.63
N PHE A 120 9.51 -1.51 -3.20
CA PHE A 120 10.68 -2.09 -3.86
C PHE A 120 11.42 -3.00 -2.89
N GLU A 121 11.75 -4.21 -3.34
CA GLU A 121 12.68 -5.06 -2.60
C GLU A 121 14.07 -4.82 -3.15
N MET A 122 14.97 -4.39 -2.28
CA MET A 122 16.34 -4.06 -2.67
C MET A 122 17.28 -5.21 -2.33
N THR A 123 18.32 -5.37 -3.13
CA THR A 123 19.38 -6.32 -2.80
C THR A 123 20.16 -5.80 -1.60
N SER A 124 20.38 -6.67 -0.61
CA SER A 124 21.20 -6.30 0.53
C SER A 124 22.65 -6.09 0.09
N ALA A 125 23.28 -5.01 0.61
CA ALA A 125 24.68 -4.73 0.32
C ALA A 125 25.63 -5.82 0.80
N THR A 126 25.17 -6.71 1.67
CA THR A 126 25.98 -7.82 2.20
C THR A 126 25.98 -9.04 1.29
N GLU A 127 25.24 -9.04 0.21
CA GLU A 127 25.16 -10.15 -0.74
C GLU A 127 26.11 -10.02 -1.93
N SER A 128 26.99 -9.06 -1.89
CA SER A 128 27.97 -8.86 -2.95
C SER A 128 29.12 -9.88 -2.90
#